data_44e04cf101b9cc2fd7f80fae7a0ddb1c
#
_entry.id   44e04cf101b9cc2fd7f80fae7a0ddb1c
#
_cell.length_a   1.000
_cell.length_b   1.000
_cell.length_c   1.000
_cell.angle_alpha   90.00
_cell.angle_beta   90.00
_cell.angle_gamma   90.00
#
_symmetry.space_group_name_H-M   'P 1'
#
loop_
_entity.id
_entity.type
_entity.pdbx_description
1 polymer ?
#
loop_
_entity_poly.entity_id
_entity_poly.type
_entity_poly.pdbx_seq_one_letter_code
_entity_poly.pdbx_strand_id
1 'polypeptide(L)'
;MRVTKTIREYIEKEVRARILPKYAAEEAEAKRRLAARDAFFDKCAKAAEEAFNAAFEANFHDVSDFMEDVREADDSPVSFYTQRAAQIPDRMQCNSVYQWQSRMNEDVRKITEEIVVELELGGTKAELMAMLEKIGK
;
A
#
# COMPACT_ATOMS: atom_id res chain seq x y z
N MET A 1 35.90 -12.25 -7.31
CA MET A 1 35.81 -10.75 -7.29
C MET A 1 35.36 -10.30 -5.92
N ARG A 2 35.98 -9.25 -5.41
CA ARG A 2 35.50 -8.67 -4.14
C ARG A 2 34.23 -7.85 -4.39
N VAL A 3 33.15 -8.18 -3.70
CA VAL A 3 31.87 -7.47 -3.82
C VAL A 3 31.85 -6.33 -2.81
N THR A 4 31.93 -5.11 -3.32
CA THR A 4 31.78 -3.88 -2.50
C THR A 4 30.29 -3.57 -2.30
N LYS A 5 30.01 -2.66 -1.37
CA LYS A 5 28.63 -2.17 -1.13
C LYS A 5 27.98 -1.64 -2.42
N THR A 6 28.75 -0.87 -3.21
CA THR A 6 28.25 -0.32 -4.48
C THR A 6 27.91 -1.40 -5.51
N ILE A 7 28.74 -2.45 -5.60
CA ILE A 7 28.48 -3.58 -6.48
C ILE A 7 27.22 -4.33 -6.01
N ARG A 8 27.07 -4.55 -4.72
CA ARG A 8 25.89 -5.20 -4.14
C ARG A 8 24.61 -4.42 -4.44
N GLU A 9 24.63 -3.12 -4.25
CA GLU A 9 23.49 -2.23 -4.56
C GLU A 9 23.12 -2.27 -6.05
N TYR A 10 24.12 -2.30 -6.92
CA TYR A 10 23.92 -2.48 -8.35
C TYR A 10 23.25 -3.81 -8.68
N ILE A 11 23.75 -4.90 -8.12
CA ILE A 11 23.19 -6.24 -8.31
C ILE A 11 21.72 -6.27 -7.84
N GLU A 12 21.46 -5.77 -6.65
CA GLU A 12 20.10 -5.72 -6.11
C GLU A 12 19.13 -4.94 -7.01
N LYS A 13 19.56 -3.79 -7.49
CA LYS A 13 18.78 -2.96 -8.43
C LYS A 13 18.47 -3.70 -9.74
N GLU A 14 19.47 -4.35 -10.31
CA GLU A 14 19.32 -5.11 -11.56
C GLU A 14 18.45 -6.36 -11.39
N VAL A 15 18.59 -7.07 -10.27
CA VAL A 15 17.75 -8.22 -9.93
C VAL A 15 16.29 -7.76 -9.76
N ARG A 16 16.08 -6.68 -9.02
CA ARG A 16 14.74 -6.13 -8.81
C ARG A 16 14.05 -5.75 -10.12
N ALA A 17 14.77 -5.08 -11.01
CA ALA A 17 14.23 -4.68 -12.31
C ALA A 17 13.81 -5.89 -13.17
N ARG A 18 14.51 -7.01 -13.05
CA ARG A 18 14.22 -8.23 -13.80
C ARG A 18 13.16 -9.12 -13.16
N ILE A 19 13.03 -9.06 -11.85
CA ILE A 19 12.00 -9.80 -11.08
C ILE A 19 10.65 -9.13 -11.14
N LEU A 20 10.60 -7.80 -11.16
CA LEU A 20 9.35 -7.02 -11.11
C LEU A 20 8.31 -7.46 -12.16
N PRO A 21 8.66 -7.74 -13.44
CA PRO A 21 7.67 -8.22 -14.41
C PRO A 21 6.99 -9.53 -14.02
N LYS A 22 7.65 -10.40 -13.25
CA LYS A 22 7.07 -11.66 -12.75
C LYS A 22 5.89 -11.39 -11.81
N TYR A 23 5.90 -10.26 -11.12
CA TYR A 23 4.85 -9.85 -10.18
C TYR A 23 3.87 -8.83 -10.76
N ALA A 24 3.97 -8.49 -12.04
CA ALA A 24 3.15 -7.45 -12.67
C ALA A 24 1.64 -7.74 -12.57
N ALA A 25 1.23 -9.00 -12.73
CA ALA A 25 -0.17 -9.40 -12.61
C ALA A 25 -0.69 -9.23 -11.16
N GLU A 26 0.11 -9.58 -10.16
CA GLU A 26 -0.24 -9.43 -8.75
C GLU A 26 -0.29 -7.94 -8.36
N GLU A 27 0.63 -7.14 -8.86
CA GLU A 27 0.64 -5.69 -8.67
C GLU A 27 -0.63 -5.03 -9.26
N ALA A 28 -0.99 -5.40 -10.49
CA ALA A 28 -2.18 -4.89 -11.15
C ALA A 28 -3.46 -5.27 -10.37
N GLU A 29 -3.55 -6.51 -9.90
CA GLU A 29 -4.68 -6.96 -9.09
C GLU A 29 -4.75 -6.23 -7.74
N ALA A 30 -3.61 -5.99 -7.09
CA ALA A 30 -3.54 -5.22 -5.85
C ALA A 30 -4.01 -3.77 -6.07
N LYS A 31 -3.56 -3.12 -7.12
CA LYS A 31 -3.99 -1.76 -7.49
C LYS A 31 -5.49 -1.70 -7.76
N ARG A 32 -6.02 -2.70 -8.48
CA ARG A 32 -7.45 -2.80 -8.76
C ARG A 32 -8.27 -2.92 -7.48
N ARG A 33 -7.85 -3.77 -6.55
CA ARG A 33 -8.55 -3.97 -5.26
C ARG A 33 -8.50 -2.71 -4.41
N LEU A 34 -7.37 -2.02 -4.34
CA LEU A 34 -7.24 -0.77 -3.61
C LEU A 34 -8.13 0.32 -4.21
N ALA A 35 -8.17 0.46 -5.53
CA ALA A 35 -9.04 1.42 -6.20
C ALA A 35 -10.52 1.13 -5.95
N ALA A 36 -10.93 -0.14 -5.97
CA ALA A 36 -12.30 -0.55 -5.68
C ALA A 36 -12.68 -0.23 -4.22
N ARG A 37 -11.77 -0.46 -3.27
CA ARG A 37 -11.96 -0.09 -1.86
C ARG A 37 -12.15 1.42 -1.70
N ASP A 38 -11.28 2.21 -2.31
CA ASP A 38 -11.31 3.67 -2.19
C ASP A 38 -12.59 4.23 -2.82
N ALA A 39 -13.01 3.70 -3.97
CA ALA A 39 -14.27 4.08 -4.59
C ALA A 39 -15.50 3.74 -3.72
N PHE A 40 -15.47 2.60 -3.05
CA PHE A 40 -16.52 2.21 -2.11
C PHE A 40 -16.58 3.17 -0.92
N PHE A 41 -15.43 3.52 -0.32
CA PHE A 41 -15.40 4.47 0.80
C PHE A 41 -15.83 5.86 0.40
N ASP A 42 -15.45 6.33 -0.78
CA ASP A 42 -15.91 7.63 -1.30
C ASP A 42 -17.43 7.66 -1.44
N LYS A 43 -18.01 6.57 -1.94
CA LYS A 43 -19.47 6.43 -2.05
C LYS A 43 -20.16 6.44 -0.68
N CYS A 44 -19.58 5.74 0.30
CA CYS A 44 -20.09 5.73 1.67
C CYS A 44 -19.99 7.11 2.32
N ALA A 45 -18.89 7.82 2.12
CA ALA A 45 -18.68 9.17 2.66
C ALA A 45 -19.71 10.16 2.10
N LYS A 46 -19.97 10.11 0.79
CA LYS A 46 -20.99 10.94 0.15
C LYS A 46 -22.39 10.64 0.69
N ALA A 47 -22.73 9.36 0.82
CA ALA A 47 -24.04 8.95 1.37
C ALA A 47 -24.22 9.42 2.83
N ALA A 48 -23.17 9.33 3.64
CA ALA A 48 -23.18 9.80 5.01
C ALA A 48 -23.33 11.34 5.10
N GLU A 49 -22.65 12.09 4.25
CA GLU A 49 -22.74 13.54 4.16
C GLU A 49 -24.15 13.98 3.75
N GLU A 50 -24.72 13.35 2.73
CA GLU A 50 -26.08 13.63 2.27
C GLU A 50 -27.12 13.32 3.35
N ALA A 51 -26.98 12.19 4.05
CA ALA A 51 -27.84 11.81 5.15
C ALA A 51 -27.74 12.79 6.32
N PHE A 52 -26.53 13.22 6.67
CA PHE A 52 -26.32 14.23 7.72
C PHE A 52 -26.95 15.57 7.34
N ASN A 53 -26.71 16.06 6.12
CA ASN A 53 -27.27 17.34 5.67
C ASN A 53 -28.80 17.31 5.65
N ALA A 54 -29.38 16.23 5.17
CA ALA A 54 -30.85 16.08 5.15
C ALA A 54 -31.43 16.07 6.55
N ALA A 55 -30.81 15.37 7.49
CA ALA A 55 -31.24 15.33 8.89
C ALA A 55 -31.05 16.68 9.58
N PHE A 56 -29.95 17.39 9.28
CA PHE A 56 -29.68 18.71 9.80
C PHE A 56 -30.76 19.71 9.33
N GLU A 57 -31.02 19.78 8.02
CA GLU A 57 -32.05 20.65 7.46
C GLU A 57 -33.46 20.37 7.97
N ALA A 58 -33.75 19.09 8.26
CA ALA A 58 -35.07 18.70 8.81
C ALA A 58 -35.29 19.10 10.28
N ASN A 59 -34.17 19.23 11.05
CA ASN A 59 -34.26 19.44 12.50
C ASN A 59 -33.80 20.83 12.97
N PHE A 60 -32.99 21.51 12.17
CA PHE A 60 -32.39 22.80 12.54
C PHE A 60 -32.56 23.81 11.41
N HIS A 61 -32.87 25.06 11.81
CA HIS A 61 -33.01 26.17 10.87
C HIS A 61 -31.63 26.61 10.33
N ASP A 62 -30.65 26.67 11.23
CA ASP A 62 -29.28 27.07 10.91
C ASP A 62 -28.27 26.48 11.92
N VAL A 63 -26.99 26.78 11.72
CA VAL A 63 -25.89 26.32 12.59
C VAL A 63 -26.06 26.87 14.03
N SER A 64 -26.62 28.06 14.17
CA SER A 64 -26.87 28.68 15.49
C SER A 64 -27.85 27.87 16.30
N ASP A 65 -28.98 27.44 15.70
CA ASP A 65 -29.98 26.59 16.34
C ASP A 65 -29.38 25.25 16.78
N PHE A 66 -28.58 24.64 15.92
CA PHE A 66 -27.87 23.41 16.24
C PHE A 66 -26.92 23.59 17.44
N MET A 67 -26.15 24.68 17.45
CA MET A 67 -25.22 24.97 18.55
C MET A 67 -25.90 25.25 19.88
N GLU A 68 -27.08 25.86 19.88
CA GLU A 68 -27.85 26.07 21.10
C GLU A 68 -28.36 24.75 21.71
N ASP A 69 -28.83 23.82 20.84
CA ASP A 69 -29.45 22.57 21.31
C ASP A 69 -28.41 21.52 21.74
N VAL A 70 -27.23 21.50 21.13
CA VAL A 70 -26.24 20.44 21.35
C VAL A 70 -24.90 20.91 21.93
N ARG A 71 -24.71 22.22 22.08
CA ARG A 71 -23.46 22.84 22.54
C ARG A 71 -22.96 22.33 23.89
N GLU A 72 -23.86 21.96 24.79
CA GLU A 72 -23.53 21.49 26.14
C GLU A 72 -23.37 19.97 26.24
N ALA A 73 -23.57 19.23 25.15
CA ALA A 73 -23.32 17.80 25.13
C ALA A 73 -21.80 17.54 25.01
N ASP A 74 -21.18 17.06 26.08
CA ASP A 74 -19.76 16.77 26.15
C ASP A 74 -19.34 15.71 25.12
N ASP A 75 -20.24 14.82 24.74
CA ASP A 75 -20.05 13.83 23.70
C ASP A 75 -20.99 14.11 22.53
N SER A 76 -20.52 14.91 21.57
CA SER A 76 -21.25 15.11 20.32
C SER A 76 -21.37 13.78 19.55
N PRO A 77 -22.60 13.32 19.20
CA PRO A 77 -22.77 12.15 18.35
C PRO A 77 -22.01 12.25 17.02
N VAL A 78 -21.84 13.45 16.50
CA VAL A 78 -21.07 13.73 15.28
C VAL A 78 -19.61 13.33 15.48
N SER A 79 -18.99 13.65 16.61
CA SER A 79 -17.62 13.26 16.93
C SER A 79 -17.45 11.73 16.98
N PHE A 80 -18.41 11.04 17.61
CA PHE A 80 -18.43 9.58 17.70
C PHE A 80 -18.56 8.92 16.33
N TYR A 81 -19.48 9.38 15.50
CA TYR A 81 -19.68 8.84 14.14
C TYR A 81 -18.48 9.13 13.22
N THR A 82 -17.88 10.30 13.34
CA THR A 82 -16.67 10.66 12.61
C THR A 82 -15.50 9.76 12.99
N GLN A 83 -15.30 9.51 14.29
CA GLN A 83 -14.26 8.59 14.78
C GLN A 83 -14.51 7.16 14.32
N ARG A 84 -15.74 6.67 14.35
CA ARG A 84 -16.06 5.33 13.86
C ARG A 84 -15.88 5.18 12.36
N ALA A 85 -16.26 6.16 11.58
CA ALA A 85 -16.04 6.15 10.13
C ALA A 85 -14.56 6.12 9.81
N ALA A 86 -13.71 6.83 10.55
CA ALA A 86 -12.26 6.80 10.40
C ALA A 86 -11.65 5.43 10.77
N GLN A 87 -12.24 4.69 11.70
CA GLN A 87 -11.76 3.36 12.11
C GLN A 87 -12.11 2.24 11.14
N ILE A 88 -13.19 2.38 10.38
CA ILE A 88 -13.63 1.36 9.40
C ILE A 88 -12.55 1.09 8.34
N PRO A 89 -11.92 2.09 7.71
CA PRO A 89 -10.83 1.85 6.77
C PRO A 89 -9.68 1.04 7.36
N ASP A 90 -9.26 1.33 8.60
CA ASP A 90 -8.17 0.61 9.25
C ASP A 90 -8.52 -0.87 9.49
N ARG A 91 -9.75 -1.17 9.88
CA ARG A 91 -10.23 -2.54 10.08
C ARG A 91 -10.37 -3.33 8.77
N MET A 92 -10.58 -2.63 7.66
CA MET A 92 -10.70 -3.22 6.33
C MET A 92 -9.39 -3.21 5.55
N GLN A 93 -8.28 -2.79 6.15
CA GLN A 93 -6.97 -2.94 5.55
C GLN A 93 -6.66 -4.43 5.37
N CYS A 94 -6.60 -4.83 4.12
CA CYS A 94 -6.26 -6.20 3.79
C CYS A 94 -4.76 -6.28 3.53
N ASN A 95 -4.00 -6.74 4.53
CA ASN A 95 -2.56 -6.94 4.40
C ASN A 95 -2.19 -7.87 3.24
N SER A 96 -3.11 -8.74 2.82
CA SER A 96 -2.91 -9.63 1.68
C SER A 96 -2.66 -8.90 0.37
N VAL A 97 -3.16 -7.67 0.22
CA VAL A 97 -2.92 -6.84 -0.98
C VAL A 97 -1.44 -6.50 -1.16
N TYR A 98 -0.68 -6.45 -0.06
CA TYR A 98 0.74 -6.11 -0.06
C TYR A 98 1.67 -7.33 0.05
N GLN A 99 1.14 -8.53 0.18
CA GLN A 99 1.96 -9.75 0.31
C GLN A 99 2.85 -10.00 -0.90
N TRP A 100 2.43 -9.60 -2.09
CA TRP A 100 3.24 -9.72 -3.29
C TRP A 100 4.55 -8.93 -3.19
N GLN A 101 4.53 -7.74 -2.55
CA GLN A 101 5.74 -6.94 -2.34
C GLN A 101 6.73 -7.64 -1.42
N SER A 102 6.25 -8.24 -0.34
CA SER A 102 7.09 -9.00 0.59
C SER A 102 7.71 -10.22 -0.09
N ARG A 103 6.94 -10.94 -0.91
CA ARG A 103 7.46 -12.08 -1.69
C ARG A 103 8.49 -11.64 -2.73
N MET A 104 8.22 -10.55 -3.43
CA MET A 104 9.17 -9.97 -4.38
C MET A 104 10.47 -9.56 -3.71
N ASN A 105 10.38 -8.85 -2.58
CA ASN A 105 11.56 -8.42 -1.83
C ASN A 105 12.39 -9.62 -1.34
N GLU A 106 11.75 -10.69 -0.90
CA GLU A 106 12.42 -11.92 -0.47
C GLU A 106 13.10 -12.62 -1.64
N ASP A 107 12.46 -12.71 -2.81
CA ASP A 107 13.08 -13.25 -4.02
C ASP A 107 14.28 -12.42 -4.46
N VAL A 108 14.17 -11.09 -4.45
CA VAL A 108 15.28 -10.19 -4.77
C VAL A 108 16.45 -10.42 -3.80
N ARG A 109 16.17 -10.51 -2.52
CA ARG A 109 17.20 -10.76 -1.49
C ARG A 109 17.91 -12.09 -1.72
N LYS A 110 17.18 -13.17 -1.94
CA LYS A 110 17.75 -14.50 -2.17
C LYS A 110 18.65 -14.54 -3.40
N ILE A 111 18.15 -14.04 -4.52
CA ILE A 111 18.90 -14.03 -5.78
C ILE A 111 20.14 -13.14 -5.68
N THR A 112 20.03 -11.99 -5.04
CA THR A 112 21.15 -11.09 -4.80
C THR A 112 22.25 -11.79 -3.98
N GLU A 113 21.88 -12.48 -2.90
CA GLU A 113 22.83 -13.23 -2.07
C GLU A 113 23.51 -14.35 -2.84
N GLU A 114 22.77 -15.11 -3.63
CA GLU A 114 23.33 -16.18 -4.47
C GLU A 114 24.36 -15.64 -5.46
N ILE A 115 24.05 -14.53 -6.12
CA ILE A 115 24.98 -13.88 -7.05
C ILE A 115 26.22 -13.35 -6.33
N VAL A 116 26.06 -12.70 -5.18
CA VAL A 116 27.16 -12.18 -4.38
C VAL A 116 28.09 -13.30 -3.94
N VAL A 117 27.55 -14.40 -3.45
CA VAL A 117 28.34 -15.57 -3.04
C VAL A 117 29.15 -16.12 -4.20
N GLU A 118 28.54 -16.30 -5.36
CA GLU A 118 29.25 -16.80 -6.54
C GLU A 118 30.37 -15.86 -7.00
N LEU A 119 30.14 -14.56 -6.97
CA LEU A 119 31.18 -13.58 -7.34
C LEU A 119 32.34 -13.57 -6.36
N GLU A 120 32.07 -13.71 -5.05
CA GLU A 120 33.10 -13.76 -4.02
C GLU A 120 33.93 -15.07 -4.09
N LEU A 121 33.34 -16.14 -4.60
CA LEU A 121 34.03 -17.43 -4.86
C LEU A 121 34.90 -17.41 -6.11
N GLY A 122 35.06 -16.29 -6.77
CA GLY A 122 35.97 -16.14 -7.92
C GLY A 122 35.30 -15.80 -9.26
N GLY A 123 34.02 -15.37 -9.22
CA GLY A 123 33.30 -14.94 -10.41
C GLY A 123 33.85 -13.65 -11.03
N THR A 124 33.66 -13.48 -12.34
CA THR A 124 34.07 -12.31 -13.10
C THR A 124 32.89 -11.40 -13.43
N LYS A 125 33.16 -10.20 -13.91
CA LYS A 125 32.12 -9.27 -14.39
C LYS A 125 31.29 -9.87 -15.52
N ALA A 126 31.92 -10.63 -16.43
CA ALA A 126 31.21 -11.32 -17.52
C ALA A 126 30.22 -12.37 -16.97
N GLU A 127 30.61 -13.11 -15.94
CA GLU A 127 29.77 -14.10 -15.29
C GLU A 127 28.59 -13.42 -14.55
N LEU A 128 28.84 -12.25 -13.92
CA LEU A 128 27.79 -11.45 -13.34
C LEU A 128 26.72 -11.07 -14.37
N MET A 129 27.14 -10.55 -15.51
CA MET A 129 26.22 -10.19 -16.58
C MET A 129 25.42 -11.39 -17.10
N ALA A 130 26.09 -12.54 -17.25
CA ALA A 130 25.44 -13.79 -17.66
C ALA A 130 24.40 -14.27 -16.63
N MET A 131 24.70 -14.18 -15.33
CA MET A 131 23.75 -14.51 -14.26
C MET A 131 22.53 -13.60 -14.27
N LEU A 132 22.74 -12.29 -14.47
CA LEU A 132 21.65 -11.32 -14.52
C LEU A 132 20.73 -11.57 -15.74
N GLU A 133 21.29 -11.95 -16.88
CA GLU A 133 20.49 -12.25 -18.08
C GLU A 133 19.58 -13.47 -17.91
N LYS A 134 19.90 -14.40 -17.03
CA LYS A 134 19.09 -15.60 -16.76
C LYS A 134 17.88 -15.30 -15.86
N ILE A 135 17.88 -14.19 -15.17
CA ILE A 135 16.79 -13.83 -14.25
C ILE A 135 15.54 -13.43 -15.05
N GLY A 136 14.40 -13.98 -14.68
CA GLY A 136 13.13 -13.66 -15.31
C GLY A 136 12.82 -14.42 -16.61
N LYS A 137 13.67 -15.39 -16.98
CA LYS A 137 13.40 -16.26 -18.14
C LYS A 137 12.79 -17.60 -17.74
#